data_df767a2018e7f841fd9e426245a9ebb1
#
_entry.id   df767a2018e7f841fd9e426245a9ebb1
#
_cell.length_a   1.000
_cell.length_b   1.000
_cell.length_c   1.000
_cell.angle_alpha   90.00
_cell.angle_beta   90.00
_cell.angle_gamma   90.00
#
_symmetry.space_group_name_H-M   'P 1'
#
loop_
_entity.id
_entity.type
_entity.pdbx_description
1 polymer ?
#
loop_
_entity_poly.entity_id
_entity_poly.type
_entity_poly.pdbx_seq_one_letter_code
_entity_poly.pdbx_strand_id
1 'polypeptide(L)'
;MAAARKLKSSAPASAAGRLDRMLGAHLAVGPGLVKAADRAASVGAMGLQIFTGNPTGWARRAELPKELPEFRARMKEHGFGSLAVHAAYLANLAGPRPEIREKSIALLQYELRVAPEYGASFVNVHIGSHLGTGVEAGVKRVAEAVDQILDGVPKASSDALLVLENSAGGGNGIGESLEELIAIHEAMAKRRVDMSRVGYCLDSAHLWGAGVAMSDIDQLDRVVNEFDRRIGLEKLVMIHYNDSKAAHGSKLDRHQHIGGGEVGARGLAALISHPKLAHAAYYLETPGMEEGWDRLNVDRTIQLAQGNLKLKPLPAESPGVPKPAKRVVKVAKAVSKKPVKRVGAAKKASATSPRRAGTAKPQRGSRRQP
;
A
#
# COMPACT_ATOMS: atom_id res chain seq x y z
N MET A 1 -3.66 -16.25 -23.88
CA MET A 1 -3.41 -17.02 -22.63
C MET A 1 -2.22 -16.38 -21.91
N ALA A 2 -2.48 -15.52 -20.92
CA ALA A 2 -1.43 -14.87 -20.13
C ALA A 2 -1.13 -15.75 -18.93
N ALA A 3 0.11 -16.18 -18.81
CA ALA A 3 0.60 -17.05 -17.74
C ALA A 3 0.61 -16.30 -16.40
N ALA A 4 -0.14 -16.80 -15.43
CA ALA A 4 -0.09 -16.37 -14.04
C ALA A 4 1.34 -16.61 -13.49
N ARG A 5 2.04 -15.53 -13.20
CA ARG A 5 3.38 -15.56 -12.61
C ARG A 5 3.28 -15.95 -11.15
N LYS A 6 3.56 -17.21 -10.82
CA LYS A 6 3.71 -17.69 -9.45
C LYS A 6 4.85 -16.92 -8.77
N LEU A 7 4.53 -16.12 -7.79
CA LEU A 7 5.50 -15.49 -6.89
C LEU A 7 6.16 -16.57 -6.03
N LYS A 8 7.43 -16.86 -6.31
CA LYS A 8 8.25 -17.72 -5.45
C LYS A 8 8.74 -16.89 -4.24
N SER A 9 8.26 -17.26 -3.06
CA SER A 9 8.70 -16.70 -1.78
C SER A 9 9.96 -17.43 -1.32
N SER A 10 11.03 -16.68 -1.13
CA SER A 10 12.18 -17.12 -0.34
C SER A 10 12.48 -16.06 0.71
N ALA A 11 11.98 -16.25 1.94
CA ALA A 11 12.34 -15.44 3.11
C ALA A 11 12.66 -16.34 4.30
N PRO A 12 13.61 -15.96 5.18
CA PRO A 12 14.03 -16.78 6.32
C PRO A 12 12.96 -16.80 7.40
N ALA A 13 12.67 -18.00 7.93
CA ALA A 13 11.71 -18.27 8.97
C ALA A 13 12.10 -17.62 10.29
N SER A 14 11.22 -16.80 10.88
CA SER A 14 11.17 -16.57 12.32
C SER A 14 10.16 -17.53 12.93
N ALA A 15 10.44 -18.06 14.12
CA ALA A 15 9.73 -19.16 14.79
C ALA A 15 8.36 -18.79 15.40
N ALA A 16 7.66 -17.79 14.87
CA ALA A 16 6.25 -17.52 15.14
C ALA A 16 5.47 -17.94 13.89
N GLY A 17 4.44 -18.76 14.01
CA GLY A 17 3.71 -19.37 12.91
C GLY A 17 3.42 -18.39 11.79
N ARG A 18 3.89 -18.73 10.59
CA ARG A 18 3.79 -17.87 9.41
C ARG A 18 2.34 -17.81 8.95
N LEU A 19 1.81 -16.60 8.81
CA LEU A 19 0.51 -16.40 8.19
C LEU A 19 0.62 -16.71 6.68
N ASP A 20 -0.28 -17.53 6.14
CA ASP A 20 -0.36 -17.83 4.69
C ASP A 20 -0.96 -16.66 3.87
N ARG A 21 -1.01 -15.49 4.47
CA ARG A 21 -1.59 -14.28 3.88
C ARG A 21 -0.59 -13.14 3.95
N MET A 22 -0.58 -12.29 2.94
CA MET A 22 0.24 -11.09 2.93
C MET A 22 -0.40 -10.05 3.86
N LEU A 23 0.18 -9.86 5.03
CA LEU A 23 -0.23 -8.87 6.03
C LEU A 23 0.70 -7.66 6.00
N GLY A 24 0.18 -6.50 5.66
CA GLY A 24 0.86 -5.22 5.65
C GLY A 24 0.34 -4.28 6.73
N ALA A 25 1.00 -3.14 6.85
CA ALA A 25 0.60 -2.06 7.73
C ALA A 25 0.64 -0.72 6.99
N HIS A 26 -0.33 0.15 7.27
CA HIS A 26 -0.31 1.53 6.79
C HIS A 26 0.52 2.38 7.76
N LEU A 27 1.64 2.89 7.30
CA LEU A 27 2.56 3.66 8.15
C LEU A 27 2.82 5.06 7.57
N ALA A 28 2.99 6.03 8.47
CA ALA A 28 3.42 7.36 8.10
C ALA A 28 4.87 7.37 7.60
N VAL A 29 5.12 8.16 6.55
CA VAL A 29 6.44 8.34 5.94
C VAL A 29 7.11 9.66 6.37
N GLY A 30 6.54 10.39 7.33
CA GLY A 30 7.13 11.62 7.85
C GLY A 30 8.57 11.46 8.35
N PRO A 31 8.91 10.38 9.06
CA PRO A 31 10.29 10.09 9.46
C PRO A 31 11.24 9.67 8.33
N GLY A 32 10.72 9.34 7.15
CA GLY A 32 11.43 8.83 5.98
C GLY A 32 10.89 7.48 5.50
N LEU A 33 10.94 7.24 4.20
CA LEU A 33 10.46 6.01 3.56
C LEU A 33 11.22 4.77 4.04
N VAL A 34 12.56 4.86 4.11
CA VAL A 34 13.43 3.77 4.58
C VAL A 34 13.09 3.38 6.01
N LYS A 35 12.86 4.37 6.89
CA LYS A 35 12.43 4.11 8.27
C LYS A 35 11.06 3.48 8.36
N ALA A 36 10.13 3.86 7.48
CA ALA A 36 8.81 3.23 7.42
C ALA A 36 8.92 1.75 7.02
N ALA A 37 9.76 1.39 6.04
CA ALA A 37 10.03 0.01 5.67
C ALA A 37 10.66 -0.79 6.83
N ASP A 38 11.69 -0.24 7.49
CA ASP A 38 12.32 -0.87 8.65
C ASP A 38 11.34 -1.09 9.81
N ARG A 39 10.47 -0.11 10.05
CA ARG A 39 9.43 -0.21 11.07
C ARG A 39 8.42 -1.31 10.73
N ALA A 40 7.90 -1.34 9.51
CA ALA A 40 6.98 -2.39 9.07
C ALA A 40 7.59 -3.78 9.28
N ALA A 41 8.84 -3.99 8.85
CA ALA A 41 9.55 -5.24 9.08
C ALA A 41 9.74 -5.57 10.57
N SER A 42 10.04 -4.56 11.39
CA SER A 42 10.26 -4.75 12.84
C SER A 42 9.01 -5.21 13.58
N VAL A 43 7.84 -4.87 13.09
CA VAL A 43 6.54 -5.30 13.68
C VAL A 43 6.00 -6.60 13.06
N GLY A 44 6.70 -7.17 12.08
CA GLY A 44 6.33 -8.44 11.44
C GLY A 44 5.38 -8.28 10.25
N ALA A 45 5.19 -7.05 9.74
CA ALA A 45 4.45 -6.84 8.50
C ALA A 45 5.24 -7.34 7.29
N MET A 46 4.55 -7.89 6.30
CA MET A 46 5.09 -8.41 5.04
C MET A 46 4.76 -7.51 3.84
N GLY A 47 4.13 -6.37 4.08
CA GLY A 47 3.78 -5.35 3.12
C GLY A 47 3.64 -4.00 3.79
N LEU A 48 3.56 -2.97 2.99
CA LEU A 48 3.47 -1.59 3.45
C LEU A 48 2.43 -0.84 2.63
N GLN A 49 1.62 -0.02 3.29
CA GLN A 49 0.79 0.99 2.65
C GLN A 49 1.24 2.37 3.13
N ILE A 50 1.30 3.33 2.22
CA ILE A 50 1.78 4.69 2.50
C ILE A 50 0.96 5.74 1.78
N PHE A 51 1.03 6.98 2.27
CA PHE A 51 0.72 8.16 1.46
C PHE A 51 2.01 8.66 0.80
N THR A 52 1.97 8.97 -0.50
CA THR A 52 3.12 9.57 -1.22
C THR A 52 3.25 11.08 -0.95
N GLY A 53 2.18 11.71 -0.44
CA GLY A 53 2.09 13.13 -0.11
C GLY A 53 1.21 13.39 1.10
N ASN A 54 0.81 14.66 1.28
CA ASN A 54 -0.12 15.03 2.34
C ASN A 54 -1.51 14.42 2.08
N PRO A 55 -2.06 13.58 2.98
CA PRO A 55 -3.37 12.95 2.78
C PRO A 55 -4.54 13.93 2.81
N THR A 56 -4.34 15.14 3.34
CA THR A 56 -5.36 16.21 3.39
C THR A 56 -5.09 17.36 2.45
N GLY A 57 -4.15 17.20 1.50
CA GLY A 57 -3.73 18.23 0.55
C GLY A 57 -3.79 17.77 -0.90
N TRP A 58 -4.05 18.71 -1.83
CA TRP A 58 -4.02 18.46 -3.27
C TRP A 58 -2.62 18.52 -3.88
N ALA A 59 -1.71 19.26 -3.23
CA ALA A 59 -0.36 19.46 -3.75
C ALA A 59 0.39 18.13 -3.78
N ARG A 60 1.08 17.90 -4.89
CA ARG A 60 1.96 16.75 -5.08
C ARG A 60 3.38 17.23 -5.31
N ARG A 61 4.34 16.37 -4.99
CA ARG A 61 5.77 16.68 -5.16
C ARG A 61 6.10 16.81 -6.64
N ALA A 62 6.85 17.86 -7.00
CA ALA A 62 7.39 17.99 -8.35
C ALA A 62 8.55 16.99 -8.57
N GLU A 63 9.31 16.71 -7.53
CA GLU A 63 10.43 15.76 -7.56
C GLU A 63 10.15 14.59 -6.64
N LEU A 64 10.56 13.40 -7.06
CA LEU A 64 10.47 12.19 -6.26
C LEU A 64 11.46 12.21 -5.09
N PRO A 65 11.15 11.56 -3.96
CA PRO A 65 12.07 11.47 -2.83
C PRO A 65 13.41 10.85 -3.24
N LYS A 66 14.51 11.49 -2.85
CA LYS A 66 15.87 11.00 -3.14
C LYS A 66 16.19 9.63 -2.52
N GLU A 67 15.45 9.26 -1.48
CA GLU A 67 15.62 7.98 -0.78
C GLU A 67 14.91 6.77 -1.46
N LEU A 68 14.20 6.98 -2.58
CA LEU A 68 13.47 5.89 -3.26
C LEU A 68 14.35 4.69 -3.64
N PRO A 69 15.57 4.86 -4.18
CA PRO A 69 16.41 3.70 -4.49
C PRO A 69 16.78 2.88 -3.24
N GLU A 70 17.09 3.54 -2.12
CA GLU A 70 17.37 2.87 -0.85
C GLU A 70 16.11 2.23 -0.27
N PHE A 71 14.98 2.92 -0.33
CA PHE A 71 13.68 2.40 0.09
C PHE A 71 13.34 1.10 -0.65
N ARG A 72 13.43 1.07 -1.98
CA ARG A 72 13.17 -0.14 -2.79
C ARG A 72 14.13 -1.27 -2.45
N ALA A 73 15.41 -0.96 -2.25
CA ALA A 73 16.40 -1.94 -1.81
C ALA A 73 16.02 -2.52 -0.43
N ARG A 74 15.56 -1.68 0.50
CA ARG A 74 15.14 -2.08 1.85
C ARG A 74 13.87 -2.92 1.82
N MET A 75 12.88 -2.56 1.00
CA MET A 75 11.66 -3.37 0.79
C MET A 75 12.03 -4.79 0.29
N LYS A 76 12.97 -4.88 -0.66
CA LYS A 76 13.46 -6.16 -1.15
C LYS A 76 14.26 -6.94 -0.09
N GLU A 77 15.12 -6.27 0.68
CA GLU A 77 15.90 -6.89 1.78
C GLU A 77 14.97 -7.50 2.83
N HIS A 78 13.88 -6.82 3.17
CA HIS A 78 12.87 -7.33 4.11
C HIS A 78 11.94 -8.38 3.51
N GLY A 79 12.02 -8.61 2.18
CA GLY A 79 11.18 -9.59 1.50
C GLY A 79 9.71 -9.21 1.44
N PHE A 80 9.41 -7.92 1.37
CA PHE A 80 8.03 -7.45 1.28
C PHE A 80 7.36 -7.91 -0.01
N GLY A 81 6.14 -8.45 0.12
CA GLY A 81 5.36 -9.00 -0.98
C GLY A 81 4.57 -7.95 -1.75
N SER A 82 4.28 -6.80 -1.11
CA SER A 82 3.45 -5.75 -1.71
C SER A 82 3.69 -4.37 -1.08
N LEU A 83 3.57 -3.35 -1.92
CA LEU A 83 3.43 -1.95 -1.51
C LEU A 83 2.14 -1.39 -2.12
N ALA A 84 1.34 -0.71 -1.31
CA ALA A 84 0.19 0.06 -1.72
C ALA A 84 0.44 1.56 -1.48
N VAL A 85 -0.05 2.38 -2.39
CA VAL A 85 -0.21 3.82 -2.17
C VAL A 85 -1.67 4.08 -1.86
N HIS A 86 -1.96 4.75 -0.75
CA HIS A 86 -3.29 5.26 -0.46
C HIS A 86 -3.40 6.70 -0.98
N ALA A 87 -4.42 6.99 -1.78
CA ALA A 87 -4.67 8.34 -2.27
C ALA A 87 -5.15 9.28 -1.15
N ALA A 88 -5.00 10.59 -1.35
CA ALA A 88 -5.46 11.56 -0.36
C ALA A 88 -6.98 11.47 -0.14
N TYR A 89 -7.42 11.67 1.10
CA TYR A 89 -8.83 11.64 1.52
C TYR A 89 -9.72 12.69 0.82
N LEU A 90 -9.11 13.68 0.17
CA LEU A 90 -9.84 14.72 -0.57
C LEU A 90 -10.44 14.22 -1.89
N ALA A 91 -9.98 13.07 -2.40
CA ALA A 91 -10.47 12.50 -3.64
C ALA A 91 -11.97 12.19 -3.56
N ASN A 92 -12.72 12.62 -4.58
CA ASN A 92 -14.14 12.31 -4.70
C ASN A 92 -14.50 12.16 -6.19
N LEU A 93 -14.59 10.90 -6.63
CA LEU A 93 -14.92 10.55 -8.02
C LEU A 93 -16.43 10.63 -8.30
N ALA A 94 -17.25 10.45 -7.24
CA ALA A 94 -18.69 10.39 -7.31
C ALA A 94 -19.37 11.78 -7.23
N GLY A 95 -18.62 12.80 -6.81
CA GLY A 95 -19.16 14.11 -6.49
C GLY A 95 -19.66 14.91 -7.70
N PRO A 96 -20.69 15.78 -7.51
CA PRO A 96 -21.26 16.57 -8.59
C PRO A 96 -20.39 17.78 -8.99
N ARG A 97 -19.44 18.21 -8.14
CA ARG A 97 -18.60 19.39 -8.39
C ARG A 97 -17.47 19.06 -9.36
N PRO A 98 -17.47 19.63 -10.60
CA PRO A 98 -16.47 19.31 -11.63
C PRO A 98 -15.04 19.58 -11.17
N GLU A 99 -14.81 20.71 -10.51
CA GLU A 99 -13.47 21.14 -10.06
C GLU A 99 -12.83 20.19 -9.02
N ILE A 100 -13.66 19.55 -8.19
CA ILE A 100 -13.19 18.53 -7.23
C ILE A 100 -12.90 17.22 -7.95
N ARG A 101 -13.76 16.82 -8.89
CA ARG A 101 -13.58 15.60 -9.66
C ARG A 101 -12.34 15.69 -10.56
N GLU A 102 -12.11 16.82 -11.23
CA GLU A 102 -10.90 17.07 -12.03
C GLU A 102 -9.63 17.00 -11.20
N LYS A 103 -9.62 17.62 -10.01
CA LYS A 103 -8.50 17.50 -9.06
C LYS A 103 -8.30 16.05 -8.61
N SER A 104 -9.37 15.30 -8.39
CA SER A 104 -9.29 13.88 -8.00
C SER A 104 -8.71 13.02 -9.12
N ILE A 105 -9.12 13.27 -10.37
CA ILE A 105 -8.58 12.60 -11.55
C ILE A 105 -7.09 12.90 -11.70
N ALA A 106 -6.71 14.18 -11.65
CA ALA A 106 -5.30 14.58 -11.76
C ALA A 106 -4.43 13.99 -10.64
N LEU A 107 -4.97 13.93 -9.41
CA LEU A 107 -4.34 13.28 -8.27
C LEU A 107 -4.05 11.81 -8.55
N LEU A 108 -5.05 11.04 -8.96
CA LEU A 108 -4.91 9.60 -9.20
C LEU A 108 -4.05 9.29 -10.42
N GLN A 109 -4.09 10.13 -11.44
CA GLN A 109 -3.14 10.04 -12.56
C GLN A 109 -1.69 10.26 -12.11
N TYR A 110 -1.46 11.20 -11.17
CA TYR A 110 -0.14 11.39 -10.58
C TYR A 110 0.29 10.15 -9.79
N GLU A 111 -0.56 9.66 -8.86
CA GLU A 111 -0.23 8.51 -8.02
C GLU A 111 0.06 7.26 -8.88
N LEU A 112 -0.73 6.98 -9.91
CA LEU A 112 -0.49 5.87 -10.82
C LEU A 112 0.82 6.03 -11.61
N ARG A 113 1.18 7.26 -12.03
CA ARG A 113 2.45 7.50 -12.74
C ARG A 113 3.67 7.30 -11.86
N VAL A 114 3.58 7.67 -10.57
CA VAL A 114 4.72 7.55 -9.64
C VAL A 114 4.77 6.19 -8.92
N ALA A 115 3.70 5.43 -8.91
CA ALA A 115 3.63 4.13 -8.24
C ALA A 115 4.78 3.17 -8.61
N PRO A 116 5.19 3.02 -9.88
CA PRO A 116 6.33 2.17 -10.25
C PRO A 116 7.66 2.62 -9.65
N GLU A 117 7.85 3.92 -9.46
CA GLU A 117 9.07 4.47 -8.85
C GLU A 117 9.18 4.08 -7.38
N TYR A 118 8.06 4.01 -6.68
CA TYR A 118 7.99 3.46 -5.31
C TYR A 118 8.06 1.94 -5.30
N GLY A 119 7.77 1.27 -6.41
CA GLY A 119 7.59 -0.19 -6.49
C GLY A 119 6.22 -0.62 -5.97
N ALA A 120 5.22 0.26 -6.04
CA ALA A 120 3.87 -0.02 -5.59
C ALA A 120 3.07 -0.80 -6.65
N SER A 121 2.31 -1.78 -6.18
CA SER A 121 1.40 -2.59 -7.01
C SER A 121 -0.02 -2.02 -7.05
N PHE A 122 -0.38 -1.19 -6.08
CA PHE A 122 -1.73 -0.70 -5.86
C PHE A 122 -1.75 0.80 -5.58
N VAL A 123 -2.73 1.49 -6.16
CA VAL A 123 -3.12 2.86 -5.81
C VAL A 123 -4.57 2.80 -5.33
N ASN A 124 -4.76 2.76 -4.01
CA ASN A 124 -6.06 2.68 -3.36
C ASN A 124 -6.71 4.04 -3.21
N VAL A 125 -8.03 4.11 -3.39
CA VAL A 125 -8.80 5.34 -3.22
C VAL A 125 -10.20 5.08 -2.68
N HIS A 126 -10.64 5.87 -1.70
CA HIS A 126 -12.05 6.00 -1.36
C HIS A 126 -12.82 6.55 -2.57
N ILE A 127 -13.89 5.89 -2.99
CA ILE A 127 -14.65 6.26 -4.20
C ILE A 127 -15.24 7.68 -4.08
N GLY A 128 -15.59 8.08 -2.86
CA GLY A 128 -16.15 9.38 -2.54
C GLY A 128 -17.66 9.36 -2.31
N SER A 129 -18.29 10.52 -2.44
CA SER A 129 -19.69 10.76 -2.10
C SER A 129 -20.44 11.47 -3.23
N HIS A 130 -21.66 11.02 -3.51
CA HIS A 130 -22.55 11.65 -4.49
C HIS A 130 -23.20 12.95 -3.98
N LEU A 131 -22.97 13.33 -2.71
CA LEU A 131 -23.42 14.59 -2.09
C LEU A 131 -24.90 14.90 -2.33
N GLY A 132 -25.77 13.88 -2.20
CA GLY A 132 -27.22 14.03 -2.35
C GLY A 132 -27.75 13.98 -3.79
N THR A 133 -26.90 13.82 -4.81
CA THR A 133 -27.36 13.74 -6.22
C THR A 133 -27.86 12.36 -6.65
N GLY A 134 -27.81 11.39 -5.75
CA GLY A 134 -28.25 10.01 -5.96
C GLY A 134 -27.16 9.06 -6.44
N VAL A 135 -27.33 7.79 -6.09
CA VAL A 135 -26.37 6.71 -6.35
C VAL A 135 -26.12 6.53 -7.85
N GLU A 136 -27.17 6.49 -8.68
CA GLU A 136 -27.05 6.29 -10.13
C GLU A 136 -26.16 7.37 -10.78
N ALA A 137 -26.38 8.65 -10.41
CA ALA A 137 -25.55 9.75 -10.90
C ALA A 137 -24.11 9.67 -10.38
N GLY A 138 -23.92 9.18 -9.15
CA GLY A 138 -22.61 8.90 -8.57
C GLY A 138 -21.88 7.80 -9.33
N VAL A 139 -22.51 6.65 -9.55
CA VAL A 139 -21.96 5.52 -10.33
C VAL A 139 -21.50 5.96 -11.72
N LYS A 140 -22.33 6.73 -12.43
CA LYS A 140 -21.98 7.27 -13.74
C LYS A 140 -20.70 8.10 -13.68
N ARG A 141 -20.61 9.04 -12.72
CA ARG A 141 -19.42 9.91 -12.54
C ARG A 141 -18.17 9.13 -12.17
N VAL A 142 -18.30 8.10 -11.33
CA VAL A 142 -17.16 7.22 -10.99
C VAL A 142 -16.63 6.53 -12.24
N ALA A 143 -17.52 5.93 -13.05
CA ALA A 143 -17.10 5.26 -14.28
C ALA A 143 -16.45 6.21 -15.28
N GLU A 144 -16.97 7.44 -15.41
CA GLU A 144 -16.36 8.50 -16.23
C GLU A 144 -14.99 8.95 -15.71
N ALA A 145 -14.87 9.09 -14.40
CA ALA A 145 -13.60 9.50 -13.79
C ALA A 145 -12.52 8.42 -13.92
N VAL A 146 -12.87 7.14 -13.69
CA VAL A 146 -11.92 6.03 -13.86
C VAL A 146 -11.44 5.90 -15.31
N ASP A 147 -12.34 6.04 -16.27
CA ASP A 147 -12.02 6.09 -17.70
C ASP A 147 -10.94 7.15 -17.99
N GLN A 148 -11.21 8.40 -17.57
CA GLN A 148 -10.28 9.52 -17.74
C GLN A 148 -8.94 9.34 -17.00
N ILE A 149 -8.97 8.72 -15.81
CA ILE A 149 -7.75 8.42 -15.04
C ILE A 149 -6.87 7.47 -15.83
N LEU A 150 -7.44 6.38 -16.33
CA LEU A 150 -6.67 5.34 -17.01
C LEU A 150 -6.21 5.77 -18.40
N ASP A 151 -7.00 6.56 -19.11
CA ASP A 151 -6.62 7.17 -20.40
C ASP A 151 -5.44 8.13 -20.24
N GLY A 152 -5.39 8.90 -19.15
CA GLY A 152 -4.31 9.84 -18.86
C GLY A 152 -3.02 9.20 -18.36
N VAL A 153 -3.01 7.87 -18.12
CA VAL A 153 -1.83 7.12 -17.69
C VAL A 153 -1.63 5.91 -18.62
N PRO A 154 -0.75 6.00 -19.62
CA PRO A 154 -0.50 4.88 -20.52
C PRO A 154 -0.09 3.60 -19.77
N LYS A 155 -0.63 2.45 -20.18
CA LYS A 155 -0.34 1.15 -19.56
C LYS A 155 1.16 0.82 -19.50
N ALA A 156 1.91 1.27 -20.50
CA ALA A 156 3.36 1.10 -20.55
C ALA A 156 4.12 1.87 -19.45
N SER A 157 3.50 2.89 -18.84
CA SER A 157 4.11 3.70 -17.79
C SER A 157 3.76 3.26 -16.37
N SER A 158 2.76 2.39 -16.20
CA SER A 158 2.41 1.85 -14.87
C SER A 158 1.66 0.54 -14.99
N ASP A 159 2.12 -0.46 -14.24
CA ASP A 159 1.46 -1.75 -14.02
C ASP A 159 0.68 -1.77 -12.68
N ALA A 160 0.71 -0.69 -11.90
CA ALA A 160 -0.06 -0.57 -10.69
C ALA A 160 -1.57 -0.50 -10.99
N LEU A 161 -2.35 -1.19 -10.18
CA LEU A 161 -3.81 -1.17 -10.27
C LEU A 161 -4.38 0.07 -9.58
N LEU A 162 -5.38 0.70 -10.20
CA LEU A 162 -6.28 1.61 -9.50
C LEU A 162 -7.26 0.76 -8.69
N VAL A 163 -7.25 0.92 -7.37
CA VAL A 163 -8.04 0.11 -6.45
C VAL A 163 -9.15 0.96 -5.84
N LEU A 164 -10.40 0.55 -6.08
CA LEU A 164 -11.59 1.22 -5.56
C LEU A 164 -12.00 0.57 -4.25
N GLU A 165 -12.07 1.37 -3.19
CA GLU A 165 -12.41 0.92 -1.85
C GLU A 165 -13.89 1.11 -1.55
N ASN A 166 -14.53 0.10 -0.92
CA ASN A 166 -15.88 0.23 -0.42
C ASN A 166 -16.00 1.32 0.66
N SER A 167 -17.21 1.77 0.93
CA SER A 167 -17.52 2.85 1.88
C SER A 167 -18.38 2.34 3.04
N ALA A 168 -18.24 2.95 4.21
CA ALA A 168 -19.21 2.76 5.31
C ALA A 168 -20.58 3.40 5.03
N GLY A 169 -20.72 4.24 4.01
CA GLY A 169 -21.97 4.88 3.57
C GLY A 169 -22.24 6.25 4.18
N GLY A 170 -21.43 6.72 5.14
CA GLY A 170 -21.61 8.04 5.76
C GLY A 170 -21.51 9.18 4.75
N GLY A 171 -22.27 10.27 4.96
CA GLY A 171 -22.20 11.46 4.12
C GLY A 171 -22.60 11.25 2.66
N ASN A 172 -23.48 10.30 2.35
CA ASN A 172 -23.83 9.84 1.01
C ASN A 172 -22.62 9.25 0.24
N GLY A 173 -21.74 8.55 0.95
CA GLY A 173 -20.65 7.75 0.36
C GLY A 173 -21.20 6.72 -0.61
N ILE A 174 -20.48 6.47 -1.70
CA ILE A 174 -20.85 5.46 -2.70
C ILE A 174 -19.94 4.24 -2.57
N GLY A 175 -20.47 3.05 -2.94
CA GLY A 175 -19.81 1.78 -2.67
C GLY A 175 -20.08 1.27 -1.25
N GLU A 176 -21.17 1.72 -0.62
CA GLU A 176 -21.63 1.26 0.69
C GLU A 176 -22.06 -0.21 0.62
N SER A 177 -22.88 -0.54 -0.37
CA SER A 177 -23.34 -1.91 -0.58
C SER A 177 -22.56 -2.62 -1.67
N LEU A 178 -22.63 -3.95 -1.68
CA LEU A 178 -22.07 -4.74 -2.77
C LEU A 178 -22.73 -4.43 -4.11
N GLU A 179 -24.05 -4.16 -4.10
CA GLU A 179 -24.81 -3.78 -5.29
C GLU A 179 -24.29 -2.48 -5.92
N GLU A 180 -23.87 -1.51 -5.08
CA GLU A 180 -23.26 -0.27 -5.58
C GLU A 180 -21.90 -0.52 -6.20
N LEU A 181 -21.05 -1.37 -5.61
CA LEU A 181 -19.77 -1.77 -6.21
C LEU A 181 -19.97 -2.50 -7.54
N ILE A 182 -20.98 -3.39 -7.60
CA ILE A 182 -21.37 -4.08 -8.83
C ILE A 182 -21.84 -3.08 -9.89
N ALA A 183 -22.69 -2.12 -9.52
CA ALA A 183 -23.17 -1.10 -10.44
C ALA A 183 -22.02 -0.25 -11.01
N ILE A 184 -21.02 0.10 -10.16
CA ILE A 184 -19.80 0.80 -10.60
C ILE A 184 -19.02 -0.08 -11.58
N HIS A 185 -18.83 -1.36 -11.27
CA HIS A 185 -18.12 -2.31 -12.13
C HIS A 185 -18.77 -2.43 -13.50
N GLU A 186 -20.10 -2.63 -13.54
CA GLU A 186 -20.87 -2.75 -14.76
C GLU A 186 -20.87 -1.44 -15.59
N ALA A 187 -20.95 -0.28 -14.91
CA ALA A 187 -20.87 1.01 -15.57
C ALA A 187 -19.51 1.25 -16.25
N MET A 188 -18.41 0.86 -15.58
CA MET A 188 -17.05 0.90 -16.15
C MET A 188 -16.92 -0.05 -17.34
N ALA A 189 -17.39 -1.30 -17.20
CA ALA A 189 -17.35 -2.28 -18.27
C ALA A 189 -18.16 -1.82 -19.50
N LYS A 190 -19.36 -1.25 -19.29
CA LYS A 190 -20.20 -0.67 -20.35
C LYS A 190 -19.50 0.48 -21.08
N ARG A 191 -18.67 1.27 -20.38
CA ARG A 191 -17.83 2.32 -20.97
C ARG A 191 -16.57 1.79 -21.64
N ARG A 192 -16.30 0.48 -21.55
CA ARG A 192 -15.09 -0.19 -22.07
C ARG A 192 -13.79 0.29 -21.39
N VAL A 193 -13.87 0.66 -20.13
CA VAL A 193 -12.70 0.91 -19.29
C VAL A 193 -11.77 -0.31 -19.33
N ASP A 194 -10.46 -0.12 -19.35
CA ASP A 194 -9.50 -1.23 -19.22
C ASP A 194 -9.59 -1.86 -17.82
N MET A 195 -10.51 -2.78 -17.64
CA MET A 195 -10.77 -3.47 -16.38
C MET A 195 -9.57 -4.30 -15.89
N SER A 196 -8.57 -4.57 -16.77
CA SER A 196 -7.33 -5.22 -16.33
C SER A 196 -6.48 -4.36 -15.40
N ARG A 197 -6.74 -3.05 -15.34
CA ARG A 197 -6.05 -2.05 -14.52
C ARG A 197 -6.85 -1.61 -13.30
N VAL A 198 -8.02 -2.20 -13.07
CA VAL A 198 -8.90 -1.90 -11.92
C VAL A 198 -8.94 -3.07 -10.97
N GLY A 199 -8.77 -2.78 -9.69
CA GLY A 199 -8.98 -3.69 -8.57
C GLY A 199 -9.95 -3.11 -7.55
N TYR A 200 -10.26 -3.90 -6.53
CA TYR A 200 -11.12 -3.49 -5.41
C TYR A 200 -10.42 -3.76 -4.10
N CYS A 201 -10.75 -2.93 -3.12
CA CYS A 201 -10.44 -3.11 -1.71
C CYS A 201 -11.75 -3.25 -0.92
N LEU A 202 -11.81 -4.22 -0.01
CA LEU A 202 -12.86 -4.28 1.01
C LEU A 202 -12.26 -3.93 2.37
N ASP A 203 -12.72 -2.82 2.95
CA ASP A 203 -12.42 -2.47 4.33
C ASP A 203 -13.45 -3.11 5.27
N SER A 204 -12.96 -3.85 6.26
CA SER A 204 -13.81 -4.58 7.22
C SER A 204 -14.58 -3.66 8.17
N ALA A 205 -14.04 -2.50 8.53
CA ALA A 205 -14.76 -1.51 9.34
C ALA A 205 -15.85 -0.82 8.50
N HIS A 206 -15.61 -0.61 7.21
CA HIS A 206 -16.61 -0.09 6.28
C HIS A 206 -17.74 -1.10 6.04
N LEU A 207 -17.43 -2.38 5.81
CA LEU A 207 -18.45 -3.44 5.72
C LEU A 207 -19.32 -3.48 6.97
N TRP A 208 -18.71 -3.40 8.15
CA TRP A 208 -19.42 -3.34 9.43
C TRP A 208 -20.32 -2.11 9.53
N GLY A 209 -19.78 -0.94 9.18
CA GLY A 209 -20.54 0.32 9.15
C GLY A 209 -21.72 0.28 8.18
N ALA A 210 -21.58 -0.42 7.06
CA ALA A 210 -22.60 -0.65 6.05
C ALA A 210 -23.61 -1.76 6.41
N GLY A 211 -23.44 -2.45 7.55
CA GLY A 211 -24.39 -3.44 8.05
C GLY A 211 -24.05 -4.91 7.73
N VAL A 212 -22.81 -5.19 7.34
CA VAL A 212 -22.35 -6.58 7.14
C VAL A 212 -21.76 -7.11 8.44
N ALA A 213 -22.43 -8.08 9.06
CA ALA A 213 -21.95 -8.75 10.28
C ALA A 213 -21.03 -9.93 9.90
N MET A 214 -19.73 -9.70 9.83
CA MET A 214 -18.75 -10.72 9.44
C MET A 214 -18.64 -11.89 10.43
N SER A 215 -19.15 -11.76 11.65
CA SER A 215 -19.29 -12.85 12.62
C SER A 215 -20.42 -13.82 12.28
N ASP A 216 -21.32 -13.44 11.40
CA ASP A 216 -22.28 -14.30 10.72
C ASP A 216 -21.62 -14.85 9.45
N ILE A 217 -21.19 -16.11 9.51
CA ILE A 217 -20.47 -16.76 8.43
C ILE A 217 -21.30 -16.81 7.13
N ASP A 218 -22.60 -17.06 7.24
CA ASP A 218 -23.48 -17.12 6.08
C ASP A 218 -23.58 -15.74 5.39
N GLN A 219 -23.56 -14.66 6.17
CA GLN A 219 -23.56 -13.31 5.61
C GLN A 219 -22.24 -12.98 4.92
N LEU A 220 -21.11 -13.32 5.54
CA LEU A 220 -19.80 -13.14 4.94
C LEU A 220 -19.67 -13.96 3.64
N ASP A 221 -20.06 -15.21 3.66
CA ASP A 221 -20.07 -16.10 2.48
C ASP A 221 -20.94 -15.55 1.36
N ARG A 222 -22.13 -15.00 1.67
CA ARG A 222 -22.98 -14.36 0.67
C ARG A 222 -22.27 -13.19 0.00
N VAL A 223 -21.66 -12.30 0.77
CA VAL A 223 -20.92 -11.14 0.23
C VAL A 223 -19.77 -11.62 -0.66
N VAL A 224 -18.96 -12.56 -0.21
CA VAL A 224 -17.80 -13.08 -0.96
C VAL A 224 -18.24 -13.81 -2.24
N ASN A 225 -19.27 -14.65 -2.15
CA ASN A 225 -19.78 -15.41 -3.31
C ASN A 225 -20.46 -14.50 -4.34
N GLU A 226 -21.18 -13.49 -3.90
CA GLU A 226 -21.81 -12.53 -4.82
C GLU A 226 -20.76 -11.64 -5.49
N PHE A 227 -19.73 -11.20 -4.75
CA PHE A 227 -18.59 -10.49 -5.33
C PHE A 227 -17.89 -11.34 -6.40
N ASP A 228 -17.64 -12.63 -6.09
CA ASP A 228 -17.05 -13.60 -7.02
C ASP A 228 -17.87 -13.72 -8.31
N ARG A 229 -19.18 -13.88 -8.16
CA ARG A 229 -20.10 -14.09 -9.28
C ARG A 229 -20.26 -12.87 -10.19
N ARG A 230 -20.23 -11.65 -9.64
CA ARG A 230 -20.58 -10.41 -10.35
C ARG A 230 -19.38 -9.58 -10.78
N ILE A 231 -18.30 -9.65 -10.05
CA ILE A 231 -17.08 -8.85 -10.26
C ILE A 231 -15.88 -9.76 -10.58
N GLY A 232 -15.77 -10.90 -9.87
CA GLY A 232 -14.63 -11.81 -9.91
C GLY A 232 -13.66 -11.57 -8.76
N LEU A 233 -13.33 -12.64 -8.01
CA LEU A 233 -12.43 -12.51 -6.85
C LEU A 233 -11.00 -12.11 -7.21
N GLU A 234 -10.56 -12.35 -8.44
CA GLU A 234 -9.26 -11.89 -8.93
C GLU A 234 -9.16 -10.35 -8.96
N LYS A 235 -10.30 -9.65 -8.89
CA LYS A 235 -10.39 -8.19 -8.79
C LYS A 235 -10.32 -7.69 -7.35
N LEU A 236 -10.60 -8.53 -6.36
CA LEU A 236 -10.45 -8.19 -4.95
C LEU A 236 -9.00 -8.37 -4.54
N VAL A 237 -8.19 -7.35 -4.78
CA VAL A 237 -6.73 -7.41 -4.62
C VAL A 237 -6.25 -6.98 -3.24
N MET A 238 -7.07 -6.21 -2.53
CA MET A 238 -6.76 -5.67 -1.20
C MET A 238 -7.90 -5.87 -0.21
N ILE A 239 -7.54 -6.00 1.06
CA ILE A 239 -8.44 -5.93 2.20
C ILE A 239 -7.82 -4.98 3.22
N HIS A 240 -8.53 -3.91 3.59
CA HIS A 240 -8.22 -3.17 4.78
C HIS A 240 -8.80 -3.91 5.99
N TYR A 241 -7.90 -4.41 6.81
CA TYR A 241 -8.26 -5.31 7.91
C TYR A 241 -8.28 -4.53 9.22
N ASN A 242 -9.44 -3.98 9.52
CA ASN A 242 -9.66 -3.06 10.61
C ASN A 242 -10.81 -3.54 11.51
N ASP A 243 -10.70 -3.32 12.81
CA ASP A 243 -11.86 -3.38 13.71
C ASP A 243 -12.55 -2.01 13.76
N SER A 244 -13.78 -1.95 14.22
CA SER A 244 -14.57 -0.72 14.25
C SER A 244 -14.95 -0.31 15.66
N LYS A 245 -14.84 0.99 15.99
CA LYS A 245 -15.41 1.61 17.20
C LYS A 245 -16.90 1.87 17.05
N ALA A 246 -17.39 1.94 15.81
CA ALA A 246 -18.75 2.33 15.51
C ALA A 246 -19.69 1.13 15.60
N ALA A 247 -20.95 1.39 15.96
CA ALA A 247 -21.98 0.37 15.99
C ALA A 247 -22.25 -0.21 14.59
N HIS A 248 -22.71 -1.45 14.55
CA HIS A 248 -23.12 -2.12 13.31
C HIS A 248 -24.19 -1.33 12.56
N GLY A 249 -24.00 -1.15 11.27
CA GLY A 249 -24.94 -0.40 10.41
C GLY A 249 -25.00 1.11 10.68
N SER A 250 -24.05 1.66 11.43
CA SER A 250 -24.04 3.08 11.81
C SER A 250 -23.64 4.03 10.69
N LYS A 251 -23.11 3.52 9.59
CA LYS A 251 -22.54 4.30 8.47
C LYS A 251 -21.38 5.21 8.88
N LEU A 252 -20.66 4.82 9.95
CA LEU A 252 -19.52 5.58 10.47
C LEU A 252 -18.22 4.81 10.22
N ASP A 253 -17.28 5.48 9.60
CA ASP A 253 -15.90 5.03 9.48
C ASP A 253 -15.13 5.42 10.75
N ARG A 254 -14.86 4.45 11.61
CA ARG A 254 -14.14 4.61 12.88
C ARG A 254 -13.35 3.36 13.22
N HIS A 255 -12.08 3.35 12.85
CA HIS A 255 -11.19 2.21 13.10
C HIS A 255 -10.87 2.02 14.59
N GLN A 256 -10.68 0.76 14.98
CA GLN A 256 -10.26 0.32 16.31
C GLN A 256 -9.13 -0.70 16.19
N HIS A 257 -8.42 -0.94 17.28
CA HIS A 257 -7.44 -2.01 17.39
C HIS A 257 -8.07 -3.38 17.21
N ILE A 258 -7.36 -4.27 16.56
CA ILE A 258 -7.81 -5.61 16.20
C ILE A 258 -8.37 -6.38 17.41
N GLY A 259 -9.63 -6.80 17.33
CA GLY A 259 -10.37 -7.52 18.36
C GLY A 259 -10.69 -6.67 19.60
N GLY A 260 -10.58 -5.34 19.50
CA GLY A 260 -10.94 -4.41 20.57
C GLY A 260 -12.15 -3.56 20.24
N GLY A 261 -12.78 -3.77 19.10
CA GLY A 261 -13.95 -3.05 18.62
C GLY A 261 -15.19 -3.94 18.49
N GLU A 262 -16.16 -3.42 17.74
CA GLU A 262 -17.49 -3.99 17.58
C GLU A 262 -17.53 -5.15 16.54
N VAL A 263 -16.65 -5.16 15.53
CA VAL A 263 -16.46 -6.33 14.63
C VAL A 263 -15.99 -7.52 15.46
N GLY A 264 -15.03 -7.26 16.34
CA GLY A 264 -14.55 -8.17 17.34
C GLY A 264 -13.75 -9.35 16.79
N ALA A 265 -13.20 -10.13 17.71
CA ALA A 265 -12.31 -11.25 17.38
C ALA A 265 -12.95 -12.29 16.45
N ARG A 266 -14.25 -12.58 16.63
CA ARG A 266 -14.95 -13.60 15.83
C ARG A 266 -15.12 -13.16 14.37
N GLY A 267 -15.60 -11.92 14.13
CA GLY A 267 -15.80 -11.41 12.77
C GLY A 267 -14.47 -11.26 12.02
N LEU A 268 -13.47 -10.72 12.70
CA LEU A 268 -12.14 -10.59 12.12
C LEU A 268 -11.46 -11.93 11.83
N ALA A 269 -11.60 -12.93 12.74
CA ALA A 269 -11.09 -14.29 12.49
C ALA A 269 -11.78 -14.95 11.30
N ALA A 270 -13.10 -14.78 11.14
CA ALA A 270 -13.83 -15.30 9.99
C ALA A 270 -13.28 -14.70 8.68
N LEU A 271 -13.09 -13.38 8.63
CA LEU A 271 -12.58 -12.68 7.44
C LEU A 271 -11.16 -13.12 7.09
N ILE A 272 -10.21 -13.10 8.05
CA ILE A 272 -8.80 -13.43 7.78
C ILE A 272 -8.61 -14.91 7.44
N SER A 273 -9.49 -15.80 7.91
CA SER A 273 -9.41 -17.24 7.64
C SER A 273 -10.22 -17.67 6.42
N HIS A 274 -10.98 -16.78 5.80
CA HIS A 274 -11.85 -17.13 4.68
C HIS A 274 -11.03 -17.64 3.47
N PRO A 275 -11.26 -18.90 2.99
CA PRO A 275 -10.37 -19.55 2.03
C PRO A 275 -10.32 -18.82 0.67
N LYS A 276 -11.45 -18.27 0.21
CA LYS A 276 -11.54 -17.54 -1.05
C LYS A 276 -10.81 -16.19 -1.04
N LEU A 277 -10.46 -15.65 0.15
CA LEU A 277 -9.78 -14.37 0.31
C LEU A 277 -8.27 -14.50 0.53
N ALA A 278 -7.71 -15.70 0.41
CA ALA A 278 -6.31 -15.99 0.69
C ALA A 278 -5.31 -15.27 -0.23
N HIS A 279 -5.75 -14.88 -1.41
CA HIS A 279 -4.94 -14.23 -2.44
C HIS A 279 -4.79 -12.72 -2.26
N ALA A 280 -5.70 -12.08 -1.52
CA ALA A 280 -5.70 -10.64 -1.33
C ALA A 280 -4.57 -10.19 -0.40
N ALA A 281 -4.13 -8.94 -0.59
CA ALA A 281 -3.20 -8.26 0.29
C ALA A 281 -3.96 -7.57 1.43
N TYR A 282 -3.63 -7.91 2.67
CA TYR A 282 -4.27 -7.35 3.86
C TYR A 282 -3.43 -6.20 4.40
N TYR A 283 -4.04 -5.05 4.70
CA TYR A 283 -3.37 -3.91 5.32
C TYR A 283 -4.13 -3.45 6.56
N LEU A 284 -3.38 -3.18 7.62
CA LEU A 284 -3.88 -2.62 8.87
C LEU A 284 -3.84 -1.09 8.80
N GLU A 285 -4.95 -0.44 9.09
CA GLU A 285 -5.07 1.02 9.23
C GLU A 285 -5.55 1.41 10.63
N THR A 286 -5.09 0.65 11.60
CA THR A 286 -5.50 0.83 13.00
C THR A 286 -4.91 2.10 13.60
N PRO A 287 -5.58 2.74 14.60
CA PRO A 287 -5.09 3.98 15.19
C PRO A 287 -3.75 3.79 15.92
N GLY A 288 -2.98 4.87 16.08
CA GLY A 288 -1.76 4.89 16.89
C GLY A 288 -0.63 4.00 16.40
N MET A 289 -0.55 3.74 15.09
CA MET A 289 0.46 2.86 14.49
C MET A 289 1.89 3.27 14.85
N GLU A 290 2.16 4.55 15.02
CA GLU A 290 3.50 5.07 15.37
C GLU A 290 3.81 5.00 16.86
N GLU A 291 2.82 4.69 17.68
CA GLU A 291 2.91 4.65 19.14
C GLU A 291 3.15 3.24 19.69
N GLY A 292 3.42 2.26 18.80
CA GLY A 292 3.65 0.85 19.16
C GLY A 292 2.42 -0.04 19.04
N TRP A 293 1.27 0.51 18.67
CA TRP A 293 0.06 -0.26 18.43
C TRP A 293 0.13 -1.12 17.18
N ASP A 294 0.96 -0.77 16.21
CA ASP A 294 1.24 -1.54 15.00
C ASP A 294 1.68 -2.97 15.33
N ARG A 295 2.67 -3.14 16.21
CA ARG A 295 3.13 -4.47 16.66
C ARG A 295 2.00 -5.26 17.31
N LEU A 296 1.26 -4.63 18.22
CA LEU A 296 0.14 -5.27 18.90
C LEU A 296 -0.92 -5.75 17.90
N ASN A 297 -1.29 -4.91 16.94
CA ASN A 297 -2.32 -5.24 15.95
C ASN A 297 -1.87 -6.34 14.99
N VAL A 298 -0.61 -6.34 14.54
CA VAL A 298 -0.02 -7.44 13.75
C VAL A 298 -0.06 -8.75 14.54
N ASP A 299 0.42 -8.75 15.80
CA ASP A 299 0.42 -9.95 16.65
C ASP A 299 -1.00 -10.49 16.91
N ARG A 300 -1.98 -9.59 17.11
CA ARG A 300 -3.40 -9.97 17.29
C ARG A 300 -4.01 -10.56 16.02
N THR A 301 -3.69 -9.98 14.86
CA THR A 301 -4.10 -10.52 13.55
C THR A 301 -3.58 -11.94 13.34
N ILE A 302 -2.30 -12.17 13.63
CA ILE A 302 -1.69 -13.51 13.53
C ILE A 302 -2.41 -14.49 14.47
N GLN A 303 -2.70 -14.10 15.72
CA GLN A 303 -3.44 -14.94 16.67
C GLN A 303 -4.83 -15.30 16.14
N LEU A 304 -5.58 -14.34 15.59
CA LEU A 304 -6.92 -14.58 15.02
C LEU A 304 -6.86 -15.53 13.82
N ALA A 305 -5.88 -15.37 12.95
CA ALA A 305 -5.67 -16.26 11.80
C ALA A 305 -5.29 -17.68 12.20
N GLN A 306 -4.70 -17.85 13.39
CA GLN A 306 -4.42 -19.15 14.02
C GLN A 306 -5.61 -19.72 14.80
N GLY A 307 -6.77 -19.05 14.78
CA GLY A 307 -7.99 -19.49 15.47
C GLY A 307 -8.04 -19.13 16.96
N ASN A 308 -7.11 -18.33 17.47
CA ASN A 308 -7.16 -17.86 18.86
C ASN A 308 -8.11 -16.66 19.00
N LEU A 309 -9.34 -16.92 19.39
CA LEU A 309 -10.37 -15.89 19.63
C LEU A 309 -10.27 -15.22 21.01
N LYS A 310 -9.45 -15.77 21.92
CA LYS A 310 -9.29 -15.25 23.28
C LYS A 310 -8.09 -14.31 23.36
N LEU A 311 -8.26 -13.13 22.76
CA LEU A 311 -7.23 -12.09 22.80
C LEU A 311 -7.17 -11.47 24.20
N LYS A 312 -5.96 -11.10 24.65
CA LYS A 312 -5.80 -10.32 25.89
C LYS A 312 -6.50 -8.98 25.76
N PRO A 313 -7.01 -8.39 26.85
CA PRO A 313 -7.52 -7.00 26.82
C PRO A 313 -6.50 -6.04 26.21
N LEU A 314 -6.97 -4.99 25.58
CA LEU A 314 -6.10 -3.92 25.12
C LEU A 314 -5.44 -3.25 26.35
N PRO A 315 -4.15 -2.87 26.26
CA PRO A 315 -3.51 -2.09 27.30
C PRO A 315 -4.21 -0.71 27.41
N ALA A 316 -4.26 -0.17 28.64
CA ALA A 316 -4.87 1.15 28.91
C ALA A 316 -4.06 2.29 28.27
N GLU A 317 -2.77 2.08 28.08
CA GLU A 317 -1.84 3.05 27.48
C GLU A 317 -1.15 2.43 26.26
N SER A 318 -0.62 3.29 25.41
CA SER A 318 0.19 2.86 24.26
C SER A 318 1.31 1.93 24.69
N PRO A 319 1.54 0.81 23.97
CA PRO A 319 2.64 -0.11 24.27
C PRO A 319 4.03 0.51 24.14
N GLY A 320 4.11 1.71 23.54
CA GLY A 320 5.37 2.35 23.21
C GLY A 320 6.11 1.66 22.05
N VAL A 321 6.99 2.37 21.39
CA VAL A 321 7.80 1.81 20.30
C VAL A 321 8.88 0.90 20.91
N PRO A 322 8.95 -0.39 20.56
CA PRO A 322 10.04 -1.26 21.01
C PRO A 322 11.38 -0.66 20.58
N LYS A 323 12.32 -0.53 21.51
CA LYS A 323 13.70 -0.17 21.13
C LYS A 323 14.20 -1.23 20.14
N PRO A 324 14.83 -0.84 19.01
CA PRO A 324 15.35 -1.80 18.06
C PRO A 324 16.30 -2.76 18.79
N ALA A 325 16.07 -4.07 18.59
CA ALA A 325 16.96 -5.07 19.15
C ALA A 325 18.39 -4.76 18.68
N LYS A 326 19.33 -4.63 19.61
CA LYS A 326 20.74 -4.43 19.27
C LYS A 326 21.16 -5.59 18.37
N ARG A 327 21.36 -5.30 17.08
CA ARG A 327 21.88 -6.27 16.11
C ARG A 327 23.24 -6.73 16.60
N VAL A 328 23.33 -7.91 17.18
CA VAL A 328 24.62 -8.54 17.48
C VAL A 328 25.21 -8.96 16.14
N VAL A 329 25.92 -8.04 15.51
CA VAL A 329 26.77 -8.36 14.37
C VAL A 329 27.91 -9.21 14.94
N LYS A 330 27.79 -10.53 14.86
CA LYS A 330 28.94 -11.42 15.03
C LYS A 330 29.89 -11.15 13.85
N VAL A 331 30.82 -10.25 14.07
CA VAL A 331 31.98 -10.08 13.17
C VAL A 331 32.72 -11.41 13.19
N ALA A 332 32.60 -12.18 12.13
CA ALA A 332 33.43 -13.36 11.89
C ALA A 332 34.89 -12.86 11.86
N LYS A 333 35.67 -13.23 12.87
CA LYS A 333 37.12 -12.97 12.88
C LYS A 333 37.72 -13.58 11.61
N ALA A 334 38.17 -12.72 10.71
CA ALA A 334 38.95 -13.12 9.56
C ALA A 334 40.19 -13.88 10.05
N VAL A 335 40.30 -15.13 9.62
CA VAL A 335 41.50 -15.95 9.84
C VAL A 335 42.66 -15.27 9.11
N SER A 336 43.62 -14.76 9.87
CA SER A 336 44.83 -14.15 9.34
C SER A 336 45.65 -15.20 8.56
N LYS A 337 45.72 -15.05 7.24
CA LYS A 337 46.69 -15.80 6.40
C LYS A 337 48.10 -15.27 6.68
N LYS A 338 48.98 -16.17 7.08
CA LYS A 338 50.42 -15.93 7.31
C LYS A 338 51.06 -15.34 6.02
N PRO A 339 52.07 -14.48 6.15
CA PRO A 339 52.76 -13.87 5.00
C PRO A 339 53.64 -14.89 4.28
N VAL A 340 53.51 -14.99 2.99
CA VAL A 340 54.41 -15.73 2.08
C VAL A 340 55.65 -14.86 1.84
N LYS A 341 56.85 -15.42 2.10
CA LYS A 341 58.15 -14.83 1.87
C LYS A 341 58.36 -14.46 0.41
N ARG A 342 58.72 -13.20 0.15
CA ARG A 342 59.24 -12.74 -1.13
C ARG A 342 60.70 -13.20 -1.27
N VAL A 343 61.02 -13.85 -2.37
CA VAL A 343 62.37 -14.07 -2.90
C VAL A 343 62.62 -12.97 -3.95
N GLY A 344 63.85 -12.43 -3.87
CA GLY A 344 64.19 -11.16 -4.45
C GLY A 344 64.77 -11.17 -5.88
N ALA A 345 65.08 -9.94 -6.26
CA ALA A 345 66.13 -9.42 -7.18
C ALA A 345 65.76 -9.44 -8.69
N ALA A 346 65.82 -8.32 -9.41
CA ALA A 346 66.98 -7.53 -9.84
C ALA A 346 66.50 -6.30 -10.66
N LYS A 347 66.98 -5.19 -10.35
CA LYS A 347 67.79 -4.13 -10.92
C LYS A 347 67.61 -3.69 -12.38
N LYS A 348 67.53 -2.34 -12.51
CA LYS A 348 68.01 -1.39 -13.57
C LYS A 348 67.13 -1.21 -14.80
N ALA A 349 66.91 -0.02 -15.39
CA ALA A 349 67.57 1.30 -15.41
C ALA A 349 66.56 2.32 -15.99
N SER A 350 66.46 3.51 -15.50
CA SER A 350 66.91 4.83 -15.98
C SER A 350 66.36 5.31 -17.33
N ALA A 351 65.84 6.46 -17.31
CA ALA A 351 66.09 7.68 -18.06
C ALA A 351 64.85 8.29 -18.71
N THR A 352 64.60 9.42 -18.35
CA THR A 352 64.62 10.82 -18.84
C THR A 352 63.32 11.37 -19.36
N SER A 353 62.99 12.44 -18.70
CA SER A 353 62.10 13.54 -19.15
C SER A 353 62.80 14.36 -20.25
N PRO A 354 62.12 15.09 -21.12
CA PRO A 354 61.94 16.52 -20.82
C PRO A 354 60.62 17.17 -21.33
N ARG A 355 60.12 18.05 -20.53
CA ARG A 355 59.80 19.48 -20.66
C ARG A 355 59.25 20.12 -21.97
N ARG A 356 58.32 20.99 -21.71
CA ARG A 356 57.94 22.30 -22.31
C ARG A 356 56.83 22.26 -23.40
N ALA A 357 55.92 23.10 -23.43
CA ALA A 357 55.51 24.44 -23.04
C ALA A 357 54.57 24.96 -24.11
N GLY A 358 53.64 25.84 -23.75
CA GLY A 358 53.15 26.90 -24.62
C GLY A 358 51.65 27.07 -24.66
N THR A 359 51.14 27.84 -23.79
CA THR A 359 50.36 29.10 -23.91
C THR A 359 49.58 29.33 -25.21
N ALA A 360 48.28 29.62 -25.09
CA ALA A 360 47.65 30.88 -25.47
C ALA A 360 46.13 30.87 -25.38
N LYS A 361 45.57 31.78 -24.58
CA LYS A 361 44.31 32.50 -24.81
C LYS A 361 44.66 33.67 -25.72
N PRO A 362 43.75 34.46 -26.39
CA PRO A 362 42.44 34.92 -25.90
C PRO A 362 41.36 35.27 -26.97
N GLN A 363 40.30 35.90 -26.46
CA GLN A 363 39.38 36.95 -26.98
C GLN A 363 38.04 36.50 -27.62
N ARG A 364 36.95 36.83 -26.93
CA ARG A 364 35.97 37.95 -26.97
C ARG A 364 35.46 38.38 -28.36
N GLY A 365 34.16 38.41 -28.46
CA GLY A 365 33.33 39.14 -29.43
C GLY A 365 31.87 38.73 -29.30
N SER A 366 31.09 39.35 -28.57
CA SER A 366 30.11 40.44 -28.57
C SER A 366 29.30 40.61 -29.87
N ARG A 367 27.99 40.55 -29.71
CA ARG A 367 26.91 41.43 -30.16
C ARG A 367 25.69 40.71 -30.73
N ARG A 368 24.59 40.89 -29.97
CA ARG A 368 23.36 41.67 -30.23
C ARG A 368 22.32 41.02 -31.14
N GLN A 369 21.20 41.01 -30.50
CA GLN A 369 19.78 40.93 -30.88
C GLN A 369 19.43 41.72 -32.16
N PRO A 370 18.23 41.53 -32.75
CA PRO A 370 16.96 41.83 -32.09
C PRO A 370 16.12 40.59 -31.75
#